data_2a6881f3604a0873fd31e914c85066ae
#
_entry.id   2a6881f3604a0873fd31e914c85066ae
#
_cell.length_a   1.000
_cell.length_b   1.000
_cell.length_c   1.000
_cell.angle_alpha   90.00
_cell.angle_beta   90.00
_cell.angle_gamma   90.00
#
_symmetry.space_group_name_H-M   'P 1'
#
loop_
_entity.id
_entity.type
_entity.pdbx_description
1 polymer ?
#
loop_
_entity_poly.entity_id
_entity_poly.type
_entity_poly.pdbx_seq_one_letter_code
_entity_poly.pdbx_strand_id
1 'polypeptide(L)'
;MPFEVLVALRFLREGKIQTILILSGIGVGVAVIVFLSALIGGLQESLIERTLGTQAHIVVRAPEDLVRPVTESSPGLAVAPRVERPAQRLRSIVGWPQTLERLLTIPQVRAASPTVAGAAFALRGLANRSVALRGIEPSSFRRIIDMGPRMTAGEFRVDATNTVIGVELAADLGVSVGDKVRLETPAGRSEVFLVAGVFDVGNKDLNARWVFVSLRAAQTLLDLAGGISTIELKVDEIFAAESVAEEIVARTGLQADSWMKLNQQLLTGLRSQSASSWMIQFFVVVAVALGIASVLVVSVVQKSREIGILKAMGTRTAQVVRIFLVQGAVLGLGGSLLGSGLGAGLSFFFASLAKNPDGTATFPVNLTPGLFLAATAIATFTGLLAAVAPAERAASLDPADVIRYG
;
A
#
# COMPACT_ATOMS: atom_id res chain seq x y z
N MET A 1 -38.77 25.44 -7.19
CA MET A 1 -38.44 24.19 -6.48
C MET A 1 -39.62 23.25 -6.54
N PRO A 2 -39.45 21.95 -6.75
CA PRO A 2 -40.57 20.99 -6.65
C PRO A 2 -41.22 21.04 -5.27
N PHE A 3 -42.52 20.84 -5.21
CA PHE A 3 -43.30 20.87 -3.96
C PHE A 3 -42.73 19.96 -2.87
N GLU A 4 -42.31 18.79 -3.27
CA GLU A 4 -41.74 17.76 -2.37
C GLU A 4 -40.48 18.25 -1.65
N VAL A 5 -39.60 19.00 -2.35
CA VAL A 5 -38.35 19.53 -1.74
C VAL A 5 -38.68 20.63 -0.73
N LEU A 6 -39.66 21.46 -1.02
CA LEU A 6 -40.06 22.56 -0.15
C LEU A 6 -40.67 22.05 1.16
N VAL A 7 -41.54 21.04 1.08
CA VAL A 7 -42.14 20.39 2.24
C VAL A 7 -41.07 19.60 3.05
N ALA A 8 -40.17 18.87 2.38
CA ALA A 8 -39.09 18.15 3.04
C ALA A 8 -38.19 19.09 3.86
N LEU A 9 -37.76 20.20 3.29
CA LEU A 9 -36.95 21.21 3.98
C LEU A 9 -37.70 21.90 5.14
N ARG A 10 -39.01 22.14 4.99
CA ARG A 10 -39.83 22.66 6.07
C ARG A 10 -39.88 21.70 7.26
N PHE A 11 -40.15 20.44 7.02
CA PHE A 11 -40.17 19.42 8.09
C PHE A 11 -38.84 19.33 8.83
N LEU A 12 -37.71 19.40 8.12
CA LEU A 12 -36.38 19.43 8.73
C LEU A 12 -36.13 20.69 9.57
N ARG A 13 -36.68 21.85 9.13
CA ARG A 13 -36.54 23.12 9.86
C ARG A 13 -37.40 23.17 11.13
N GLU A 14 -38.56 22.58 11.12
CA GLU A 14 -39.47 22.56 12.27
C GLU A 14 -38.95 21.60 13.34
N GLY A 15 -38.35 20.43 12.94
CA GLY A 15 -37.74 19.45 13.85
C GLY A 15 -36.27 19.72 14.14
N LYS A 16 -35.86 20.94 14.53
CA LYS A 16 -34.43 21.34 14.66
C LYS A 16 -33.56 20.39 15.48
N ILE A 17 -34.04 20.00 16.68
CA ILE A 17 -33.27 19.13 17.56
C ILE A 17 -33.05 17.76 16.93
N GLN A 18 -34.08 17.17 16.35
CA GLN A 18 -33.99 15.89 15.65
C GLN A 18 -33.05 15.94 14.45
N THR A 19 -33.17 16.99 13.64
CA THR A 19 -32.32 17.23 12.46
C THR A 19 -30.86 17.36 12.87
N ILE A 20 -30.54 18.10 13.95
CA ILE A 20 -29.18 18.24 14.46
C ILE A 20 -28.65 16.89 14.96
N LEU A 21 -29.45 16.12 15.71
CA LEU A 21 -29.05 14.79 16.19
C LEU A 21 -28.74 13.83 15.04
N ILE A 22 -29.60 13.81 14.00
CA ILE A 22 -29.34 12.96 12.81
C ILE A 22 -28.09 13.42 12.10
N LEU A 23 -27.95 14.72 11.82
CA LEU A 23 -26.78 15.29 11.16
C LEU A 23 -25.49 15.00 11.93
N SER A 24 -25.53 15.10 13.26
CA SER A 24 -24.40 14.76 14.13
C SER A 24 -24.07 13.28 14.04
N GLY A 25 -25.06 12.39 14.12
CA GLY A 25 -24.86 10.95 13.99
C GLY A 25 -24.26 10.52 12.65
N ILE A 26 -24.83 11.05 11.54
CA ILE A 26 -24.28 10.82 10.19
C ILE A 26 -22.89 11.43 10.09
N GLY A 27 -22.70 12.64 10.61
CA GLY A 27 -21.44 13.37 10.61
C GLY A 27 -20.34 12.59 11.30
N VAL A 28 -20.59 12.04 12.49
CA VAL A 28 -19.62 11.18 13.21
C VAL A 28 -19.34 9.91 12.41
N GLY A 29 -20.36 9.23 11.87
CA GLY A 29 -20.16 8.04 11.06
C GLY A 29 -19.29 8.30 9.82
N VAL A 30 -19.59 9.36 9.08
CA VAL A 30 -18.80 9.76 7.91
C VAL A 30 -17.38 10.21 8.31
N ALA A 31 -17.24 10.93 9.44
CA ALA A 31 -15.94 11.33 9.95
C ALA A 31 -15.04 10.11 10.24
N VAL A 32 -15.60 9.06 10.85
CA VAL A 32 -14.89 7.79 11.08
C VAL A 32 -14.48 7.13 9.75
N ILE A 33 -15.38 7.07 8.77
CA ILE A 33 -15.07 6.50 7.45
C ILE A 33 -13.93 7.28 6.78
N VAL A 34 -14.02 8.60 6.73
CA VAL A 34 -13.01 9.46 6.10
C VAL A 34 -11.67 9.35 6.82
N PHE A 35 -11.67 9.43 8.15
CA PHE A 35 -10.46 9.34 8.98
C PHE A 35 -9.75 8.00 8.81
N LEU A 36 -10.47 6.88 8.97
CA LEU A 36 -9.87 5.54 8.84
C LEU A 36 -9.36 5.28 7.42
N SER A 37 -10.12 5.67 6.40
CA SER A 37 -9.70 5.49 5.01
C SER A 37 -8.47 6.32 4.66
N ALA A 38 -8.40 7.58 5.12
CA ALA A 38 -7.27 8.46 4.90
C ALA A 38 -6.01 7.94 5.61
N LEU A 39 -6.15 7.48 6.86
CA LEU A 39 -5.03 6.96 7.66
C LEU A 39 -4.50 5.65 7.08
N ILE A 40 -5.39 4.69 6.79
CA ILE A 40 -5.00 3.37 6.28
C ILE A 40 -4.43 3.50 4.86
N GLY A 41 -5.07 4.29 3.98
CA GLY A 41 -4.58 4.55 2.64
C GLY A 41 -3.20 5.21 2.64
N GLY A 42 -2.99 6.23 3.47
CA GLY A 42 -1.70 6.90 3.62
C GLY A 42 -0.61 5.98 4.17
N LEU A 43 -0.93 5.14 5.15
CA LEU A 43 0.01 4.15 5.68
C LEU A 43 0.40 3.11 4.61
N GLN A 44 -0.57 2.59 3.87
CA GLN A 44 -0.32 1.61 2.79
C GLN A 44 0.58 2.20 1.71
N GLU A 45 0.29 3.40 1.24
CA GLU A 45 1.09 4.12 0.25
C GLU A 45 2.53 4.33 0.74
N SER A 46 2.69 4.82 1.96
CA SER A 46 4.02 5.02 2.57
C SER A 46 4.82 3.72 2.72
N LEU A 47 4.17 2.62 3.12
CA LEU A 47 4.84 1.33 3.24
C LEU A 47 5.30 0.81 1.87
N ILE A 48 4.47 0.95 0.83
CA ILE A 48 4.82 0.57 -0.54
C ILE A 48 5.97 1.45 -1.06
N GLU A 49 5.90 2.76 -0.90
CA GLU A 49 6.94 3.69 -1.32
C GLU A 49 8.28 3.43 -0.63
N ARG A 50 8.28 3.22 0.69
CA ARG A 50 9.50 2.88 1.45
C ARG A 50 10.09 1.56 0.99
N THR A 51 9.25 0.55 0.72
CA THR A 51 9.67 -0.75 0.22
C THR A 51 10.29 -0.61 -1.18
N LEU A 52 9.59 0.00 -2.11
CA LEU A 52 10.05 0.19 -3.50
C LEU A 52 11.20 1.20 -3.62
N GLY A 53 11.34 2.09 -2.65
CA GLY A 53 12.46 3.00 -2.59
C GLY A 53 13.82 2.33 -2.35
N THR A 54 13.84 1.09 -1.87
CA THR A 54 15.07 0.34 -1.52
C THR A 54 15.27 -0.92 -2.34
N GLN A 55 14.31 -1.30 -3.20
CA GLN A 55 14.42 -2.54 -3.98
C GLN A 55 13.89 -2.35 -5.42
N ALA A 56 14.34 -3.24 -6.29
CA ALA A 56 13.85 -3.32 -7.66
C ALA A 56 12.39 -3.79 -7.70
N HIS A 57 11.68 -3.42 -8.78
CA HIS A 57 10.30 -3.88 -8.98
C HIS A 57 10.22 -5.35 -9.39
N ILE A 58 11.24 -5.84 -10.14
CA ILE A 58 11.37 -7.25 -10.52
C ILE A 58 12.84 -7.64 -10.37
N VAL A 59 13.08 -8.84 -9.83
CA VAL A 59 14.40 -9.43 -9.72
C VAL A 59 14.44 -10.70 -10.58
N VAL A 60 15.27 -10.66 -11.62
CA VAL A 60 15.50 -11.81 -12.52
C VAL A 60 16.74 -12.55 -12.08
N ARG A 61 16.66 -13.87 -11.97
CA ARG A 61 17.75 -14.76 -11.55
C ARG A 61 17.79 -16.03 -12.40
N ALA A 62 18.90 -16.75 -12.34
CA ALA A 62 18.99 -18.06 -12.97
C ALA A 62 17.96 -19.03 -12.37
N PRO A 63 17.33 -19.90 -13.19
CA PRO A 63 16.36 -20.86 -12.71
C PRO A 63 16.97 -21.84 -11.69
N GLU A 64 16.11 -22.42 -10.84
CA GLU A 64 16.56 -23.46 -9.92
C GLU A 64 16.88 -24.74 -10.67
N ASP A 65 18.05 -25.33 -10.38
CA ASP A 65 18.38 -26.66 -10.89
C ASP A 65 17.44 -27.68 -10.25
N LEU A 66 16.49 -28.16 -11.04
CA LEU A 66 15.66 -29.28 -10.62
C LEU A 66 16.55 -30.52 -10.56
N VAL A 67 16.76 -31.03 -9.36
CA VAL A 67 17.46 -32.32 -9.20
C VAL A 67 16.56 -33.40 -9.77
N ARG A 68 16.88 -33.90 -10.96
CA ARG A 68 16.16 -35.03 -11.58
C ARG A 68 16.89 -36.34 -11.21
N PRO A 69 16.14 -37.35 -10.79
CA PRO A 69 16.75 -38.69 -10.61
C PRO A 69 17.32 -39.14 -11.96
N VAL A 70 18.55 -39.63 -11.93
CA VAL A 70 19.29 -40.11 -13.13
C VAL A 70 18.61 -41.32 -13.77
N THR A 71 17.82 -42.06 -13.00
CA THR A 71 17.12 -43.27 -13.46
C THR A 71 15.62 -43.08 -13.29
N GLU A 72 14.87 -43.14 -14.39
CA GLU A 72 13.43 -43.21 -14.33
C GLU A 72 12.99 -44.58 -13.83
N SER A 73 11.94 -44.62 -12.98
CA SER A 73 11.35 -45.84 -12.50
C SER A 73 10.74 -46.62 -13.65
N SER A 74 11.35 -47.78 -14.03
CA SER A 74 10.77 -48.71 -14.99
C SER A 74 9.94 -49.77 -14.26
N PRO A 75 8.88 -50.34 -14.86
CA PRO A 75 8.11 -51.39 -14.25
C PRO A 75 8.99 -52.59 -13.88
N GLY A 76 9.05 -52.92 -12.60
CA GLY A 76 9.89 -54.00 -12.05
C GLY A 76 11.20 -53.62 -11.42
N LEU A 77 11.58 -52.36 -11.46
CA LEU A 77 12.81 -51.84 -10.80
C LEU A 77 12.43 -50.91 -9.63
N ALA A 78 12.68 -51.35 -8.40
CA ALA A 78 12.55 -50.48 -7.23
C ALA A 78 13.78 -49.58 -7.13
N VAL A 79 13.67 -48.34 -7.62
CA VAL A 79 14.73 -47.34 -7.52
C VAL A 79 14.52 -46.57 -6.22
N ALA A 80 15.51 -46.63 -5.29
CA ALA A 80 15.56 -45.74 -4.13
C ALA A 80 16.49 -44.56 -4.47
N PRO A 81 15.95 -43.44 -5.04
CA PRO A 81 16.79 -42.32 -5.45
C PRO A 81 17.32 -41.61 -4.22
N ARG A 82 18.63 -41.66 -4.00
CA ARG A 82 19.29 -40.78 -3.05
C ARG A 82 19.54 -39.46 -3.72
N VAL A 83 18.62 -38.51 -3.48
CA VAL A 83 18.71 -37.14 -4.01
C VAL A 83 19.67 -36.36 -3.09
N GLU A 84 20.91 -36.22 -3.49
CA GLU A 84 21.85 -35.29 -2.84
C GLU A 84 21.70 -33.91 -3.48
N ARG A 85 21.35 -32.92 -2.66
CA ARG A 85 21.36 -31.53 -3.13
C ARG A 85 22.83 -31.12 -3.34
N PRO A 86 23.22 -30.64 -4.53
CA PRO A 86 24.56 -30.14 -4.74
C PRO A 86 24.84 -28.97 -3.78
N ALA A 87 26.11 -28.78 -3.42
CA ALA A 87 26.52 -27.63 -2.62
C ALA A 87 26.00 -26.33 -3.26
N GLN A 88 25.46 -25.43 -2.44
CA GLN A 88 24.93 -24.16 -2.91
C GLN A 88 26.05 -23.31 -3.52
N ARG A 89 26.20 -23.38 -4.83
CA ARG A 89 27.02 -22.43 -5.57
C ARG A 89 26.16 -21.20 -5.92
N LEU A 90 26.80 -20.04 -5.91
CA LEU A 90 26.14 -18.83 -6.43
C LEU A 90 25.84 -19.09 -7.90
N ARG A 91 24.54 -19.08 -8.22
CA ARG A 91 24.06 -19.25 -9.60
C ARG A 91 24.32 -17.98 -10.37
N SER A 92 24.71 -18.13 -11.62
CA SER A 92 25.00 -16.98 -12.47
C SER A 92 24.19 -17.00 -13.77
N ILE A 93 23.79 -15.84 -14.20
CA ILE A 93 23.27 -15.61 -15.56
C ILE A 93 24.48 -15.39 -16.45
N VAL A 94 24.74 -16.36 -17.31
CA VAL A 94 25.79 -16.29 -18.34
C VAL A 94 25.20 -15.61 -19.58
N GLY A 95 26.00 -14.78 -20.27
CA GLY A 95 25.49 -14.02 -21.44
C GLY A 95 24.49 -12.93 -21.06
N TRP A 96 24.61 -12.41 -19.84
CA TRP A 96 23.71 -11.40 -19.31
C TRP A 96 23.60 -10.11 -20.15
N PRO A 97 24.61 -9.63 -20.92
CA PRO A 97 24.45 -8.42 -21.73
C PRO A 97 23.35 -8.56 -22.77
N GLN A 98 23.30 -9.69 -23.48
CA GLN A 98 22.25 -9.98 -24.47
C GLN A 98 20.88 -10.16 -23.80
N THR A 99 20.87 -10.77 -22.60
CA THR A 99 19.64 -10.91 -21.80
C THR A 99 19.12 -9.54 -21.37
N LEU A 100 20.00 -8.66 -20.90
CA LEU A 100 19.67 -7.31 -20.48
C LEU A 100 19.07 -6.49 -21.65
N GLU A 101 19.68 -6.57 -22.83
CA GLU A 101 19.15 -5.92 -24.05
C GLU A 101 17.75 -6.44 -24.38
N ARG A 102 17.52 -7.75 -24.36
CA ARG A 102 16.19 -8.35 -24.60
C ARG A 102 15.16 -7.89 -23.56
N LEU A 103 15.53 -7.78 -22.28
CA LEU A 103 14.62 -7.30 -21.24
C LEU A 103 14.22 -5.84 -21.44
N LEU A 104 15.13 -5.01 -21.93
CA LEU A 104 14.88 -3.61 -22.26
C LEU A 104 13.98 -3.42 -23.51
N THR A 105 13.73 -4.47 -24.31
CA THR A 105 12.74 -4.39 -25.41
C THR A 105 11.30 -4.54 -24.96
N ILE A 106 11.06 -4.93 -23.70
CA ILE A 106 9.72 -5.05 -23.13
C ILE A 106 9.22 -3.63 -22.82
N PRO A 107 8.09 -3.18 -23.40
CA PRO A 107 7.64 -1.79 -23.32
C PRO A 107 7.46 -1.26 -21.90
N GLN A 108 7.04 -2.13 -20.96
CA GLN A 108 6.81 -1.77 -19.57
C GLN A 108 8.09 -1.67 -18.73
N VAL A 109 9.23 -2.15 -19.24
CA VAL A 109 10.52 -2.12 -18.54
C VAL A 109 11.21 -0.79 -18.78
N ARG A 110 11.27 0.03 -17.75
CA ARG A 110 11.87 1.37 -17.79
C ARG A 110 13.39 1.34 -17.66
N ALA A 111 13.91 0.45 -16.82
CA ALA A 111 15.34 0.32 -16.56
C ALA A 111 15.71 -1.10 -16.14
N ALA A 112 16.95 -1.48 -16.44
CA ALA A 112 17.54 -2.74 -16.03
C ALA A 112 18.96 -2.51 -15.53
N SER A 113 19.37 -3.24 -14.47
CA SER A 113 20.72 -3.16 -13.90
C SER A 113 21.23 -4.55 -13.57
N PRO A 114 22.44 -4.94 -14.06
CA PRO A 114 23.08 -6.16 -13.65
C PRO A 114 23.61 -6.01 -12.22
N THR A 115 23.43 -7.06 -11.40
CA THR A 115 23.89 -7.08 -10.01
C THR A 115 24.52 -8.43 -9.68
N VAL A 116 25.63 -8.37 -8.97
CA VAL A 116 26.26 -9.55 -8.34
C VAL A 116 26.06 -9.42 -6.85
N ALA A 117 25.30 -10.34 -6.25
CA ALA A 117 25.04 -10.33 -4.82
C ALA A 117 25.54 -11.61 -4.16
N GLY A 118 26.16 -11.46 -3.00
CA GLY A 118 26.65 -12.59 -2.21
C GLY A 118 26.94 -12.21 -0.77
N ALA A 119 27.21 -13.21 0.05
CA ALA A 119 27.63 -13.01 1.43
C ALA A 119 29.12 -12.70 1.51
N ALA A 120 29.48 -11.77 2.39
CA ALA A 120 30.86 -11.44 2.72
C ALA A 120 30.95 -11.03 4.20
N PHE A 121 32.17 -10.84 4.66
CA PHE A 121 32.49 -10.25 5.95
C PHE A 121 33.19 -8.92 5.73
N ALA A 122 32.79 -7.91 6.45
CA ALA A 122 33.48 -6.63 6.51
C ALA A 122 34.34 -6.60 7.79
N LEU A 123 35.64 -6.38 7.63
CA LEU A 123 36.63 -6.46 8.70
C LEU A 123 37.37 -5.15 8.85
N ARG A 124 37.56 -4.73 10.10
CA ARG A 124 38.47 -3.64 10.49
C ARG A 124 39.09 -3.95 11.86
N GLY A 125 40.41 -4.21 11.91
CA GLY A 125 41.04 -4.61 13.13
C GLY A 125 40.45 -5.91 13.69
N LEU A 126 39.87 -5.85 14.89
CA LEU A 126 39.18 -6.97 15.53
C LEU A 126 37.67 -7.00 15.21
N ALA A 127 37.11 -5.96 14.62
CA ALA A 127 35.71 -5.92 14.27
C ALA A 127 35.45 -6.73 13.01
N ASN A 128 34.43 -7.60 13.08
CA ASN A 128 33.96 -8.45 11.99
C ASN A 128 32.43 -8.41 11.94
N ARG A 129 31.86 -8.12 10.76
CA ARG A 129 30.43 -8.07 10.52
C ARG A 129 30.07 -8.83 9.23
N SER A 130 29.04 -9.68 9.31
CA SER A 130 28.49 -10.32 8.12
C SER A 130 27.71 -9.30 7.30
N VAL A 131 28.02 -9.21 6.00
CA VAL A 131 27.43 -8.23 5.09
C VAL A 131 26.91 -8.89 3.81
N ALA A 132 25.97 -8.23 3.18
CA ALA A 132 25.51 -8.55 1.84
C ALA A 132 26.28 -7.68 0.84
N LEU A 133 27.23 -8.29 0.17
CA LEU A 133 28.00 -7.66 -0.88
C LEU A 133 27.12 -7.46 -2.12
N ARG A 134 27.07 -6.25 -2.64
CA ARG A 134 26.33 -5.90 -3.85
C ARG A 134 27.27 -5.25 -4.87
N GLY A 135 27.64 -6.01 -5.86
CA GLY A 135 28.39 -5.54 -7.02
C GLY A 135 27.45 -4.94 -8.05
N ILE A 136 27.62 -3.68 -8.33
CA ILE A 136 26.74 -2.90 -9.21
C ILE A 136 27.52 -2.14 -10.27
N GLU A 137 26.80 -1.78 -11.35
CA GLU A 137 27.26 -0.77 -12.29
C GLU A 137 26.55 0.56 -11.94
N PRO A 138 27.26 1.61 -11.45
CA PRO A 138 26.64 2.81 -10.91
C PRO A 138 25.69 3.52 -11.89
N SER A 139 26.00 3.49 -13.17
CA SER A 139 25.21 4.15 -14.23
C SER A 139 23.82 3.53 -14.44
N SER A 140 23.73 2.20 -14.43
CA SER A 140 22.49 1.45 -14.57
C SER A 140 21.74 1.34 -13.23
N PHE A 141 22.46 1.13 -12.13
CA PHE A 141 21.87 0.99 -10.80
C PHE A 141 21.15 2.27 -10.32
N ARG A 142 21.68 3.45 -10.61
CA ARG A 142 21.03 4.74 -10.28
C ARG A 142 19.64 4.87 -10.90
N ARG A 143 19.38 4.23 -12.03
CA ARG A 143 18.06 4.22 -12.68
C ARG A 143 17.06 3.29 -11.97
N ILE A 144 17.54 2.31 -11.19
CA ILE A 144 16.72 1.41 -10.38
C ILE A 144 16.46 2.06 -9.01
N ILE A 145 17.52 2.39 -8.28
CA ILE A 145 17.49 2.98 -6.94
C ILE A 145 18.40 4.22 -6.96
N ASP A 146 17.82 5.39 -6.70
CA ASP A 146 18.62 6.60 -6.52
C ASP A 146 19.16 6.66 -5.10
N MET A 147 20.47 6.43 -4.97
CA MET A 147 21.18 6.50 -3.70
C MET A 147 21.67 7.92 -3.36
N GLY A 148 21.63 8.86 -4.30
CA GLY A 148 22.11 10.24 -4.07
C GLY A 148 21.46 10.91 -2.86
N PRO A 149 20.13 11.00 -2.77
CA PRO A 149 19.43 11.61 -1.63
C PRO A 149 19.60 10.86 -0.30
N ARG A 150 20.14 9.65 -0.33
CA ARG A 150 20.29 8.76 0.84
C ARG A 150 21.70 8.78 1.42
N MET A 151 22.62 9.56 0.83
CA MET A 151 23.97 9.69 1.35
C MET A 151 23.95 10.60 2.58
N THR A 152 24.51 10.09 3.68
CA THR A 152 24.70 10.85 4.93
C THR A 152 26.08 11.49 5.01
N ALA A 153 27.09 10.85 4.35
CA ALA A 153 28.45 11.39 4.27
C ALA A 153 29.13 10.88 2.99
N GLY A 154 30.00 11.70 2.40
CA GLY A 154 30.73 11.38 1.17
C GLY A 154 29.83 11.32 -0.06
N GLU A 155 30.22 10.53 -1.04
CA GLU A 155 29.54 10.41 -2.34
C GLU A 155 29.25 8.94 -2.69
N PHE A 156 28.16 8.70 -3.46
CA PHE A 156 27.89 7.38 -4.02
C PHE A 156 28.84 7.08 -5.18
N ARG A 157 30.10 6.84 -4.84
CA ARG A 157 31.16 6.48 -5.77
C ARG A 157 31.64 5.07 -5.54
N VAL A 158 31.37 4.21 -6.51
CA VAL A 158 31.71 2.79 -6.49
C VAL A 158 32.57 2.51 -7.72
N ASP A 159 33.81 2.11 -7.49
CA ASP A 159 34.79 1.77 -8.52
C ASP A 159 35.66 0.58 -8.07
N ALA A 160 36.82 0.39 -8.67
CA ALA A 160 37.70 -0.73 -8.36
C ALA A 160 38.23 -0.71 -6.91
N THR A 161 38.38 0.45 -6.31
CA THR A 161 39.01 0.64 -4.99
C THR A 161 38.07 1.24 -3.95
N ASN A 162 36.93 1.78 -4.39
CA ASN A 162 36.00 2.51 -3.54
C ASN A 162 34.75 1.67 -3.25
N THR A 163 34.27 1.75 -2.01
CA THR A 163 33.05 1.13 -1.53
C THR A 163 32.13 2.15 -0.85
N VAL A 164 30.84 1.85 -0.84
CA VAL A 164 29.83 2.63 -0.10
C VAL A 164 29.12 1.69 0.86
N ILE A 165 29.00 2.09 2.12
CA ILE A 165 28.49 1.26 3.22
C ILE A 165 27.36 1.96 3.97
N GLY A 166 26.51 1.18 4.64
CA GLY A 166 25.44 1.75 5.45
C GLY A 166 25.94 2.36 6.78
N VAL A 167 25.18 3.31 7.31
CA VAL A 167 25.52 4.07 8.52
C VAL A 167 25.69 3.18 9.74
N GLU A 168 24.86 2.17 9.92
CA GLU A 168 24.95 1.23 11.04
C GLU A 168 26.23 0.37 10.92
N LEU A 169 26.57 -0.09 9.71
CA LEU A 169 27.80 -0.83 9.48
C LEU A 169 29.05 0.04 9.73
N ALA A 170 29.00 1.31 9.29
CA ALA A 170 30.07 2.26 9.54
C ALA A 170 30.30 2.47 11.05
N ALA A 171 29.23 2.62 11.82
CA ALA A 171 29.27 2.74 13.27
C ALA A 171 29.82 1.46 13.95
N ASP A 172 29.33 0.28 13.53
CA ASP A 172 29.74 -1.00 14.07
C ASP A 172 31.22 -1.33 13.83
N LEU A 173 31.78 -0.91 12.69
CA LEU A 173 33.19 -1.07 12.35
C LEU A 173 34.06 0.10 12.85
N GLY A 174 33.44 1.16 13.31
CA GLY A 174 34.14 2.40 13.70
C GLY A 174 34.84 3.08 12.52
N VAL A 175 34.26 3.07 11.30
CA VAL A 175 34.84 3.63 10.07
C VAL A 175 34.11 4.88 9.64
N SER A 176 34.84 5.77 8.99
CA SER A 176 34.34 6.99 8.36
C SER A 176 34.76 7.05 6.90
N VAL A 177 34.26 8.03 6.17
CA VAL A 177 34.69 8.30 4.79
C VAL A 177 36.19 8.54 4.76
N GLY A 178 36.90 7.85 3.87
CA GLY A 178 38.36 7.86 3.76
C GLY A 178 39.08 6.71 4.49
N ASP A 179 38.37 5.96 5.33
CA ASP A 179 38.94 4.77 5.98
C ASP A 179 38.95 3.54 5.06
N LYS A 180 39.78 2.56 5.41
CA LYS A 180 39.88 1.29 4.68
C LYS A 180 39.10 0.20 5.38
N VAL A 181 38.34 -0.57 4.60
CA VAL A 181 37.61 -1.78 5.05
C VAL A 181 38.04 -2.96 4.20
N ARG A 182 38.33 -4.10 4.83
CA ARG A 182 38.58 -5.36 4.13
C ARG A 182 37.26 -6.10 3.99
N LEU A 183 36.94 -6.52 2.78
CA LEU A 183 35.82 -7.41 2.49
C LEU A 183 36.37 -8.80 2.20
N GLU A 184 35.84 -9.82 2.88
CA GLU A 184 36.28 -11.19 2.77
C GLU A 184 35.09 -12.11 2.54
N THR A 185 35.16 -12.97 1.55
CA THR A 185 34.10 -13.94 1.27
C THR A 185 34.27 -15.21 2.07
N PRO A 186 33.23 -16.03 2.27
CA PRO A 186 33.36 -17.34 2.92
C PRO A 186 34.37 -18.31 2.23
N ALA A 187 34.69 -18.06 0.95
CA ALA A 187 35.70 -18.80 0.20
C ALA A 187 37.12 -18.32 0.47
N GLY A 188 37.33 -17.37 1.39
CA GLY A 188 38.65 -16.84 1.76
C GLY A 188 39.25 -15.83 0.81
N ARG A 189 38.50 -15.38 -0.21
CA ARG A 189 38.92 -14.26 -1.07
C ARG A 189 38.71 -12.95 -0.37
N SER A 190 39.69 -12.08 -0.36
CA SER A 190 39.59 -10.79 0.31
C SER A 190 40.21 -9.66 -0.50
N GLU A 191 39.62 -8.48 -0.37
CA GLU A 191 40.06 -7.26 -1.01
C GLU A 191 39.83 -6.04 -0.06
N VAL A 192 40.68 -5.03 -0.17
CA VAL A 192 40.61 -3.83 0.68
C VAL A 192 40.07 -2.66 -0.13
N PHE A 193 39.02 -2.04 0.40
CA PHE A 193 38.35 -0.91 -0.22
C PHE A 193 38.47 0.33 0.66
N LEU A 194 38.45 1.50 0.01
CA LEU A 194 38.31 2.81 0.64
C LEU A 194 36.84 3.16 0.75
N VAL A 195 36.36 3.54 1.91
CA VAL A 195 34.99 4.01 2.12
C VAL A 195 34.83 5.39 1.47
N ALA A 196 34.16 5.47 0.32
CA ALA A 196 33.89 6.72 -0.41
C ALA A 196 32.65 7.44 0.09
N GLY A 197 31.72 6.70 0.73
CA GLY A 197 30.49 7.28 1.25
C GLY A 197 29.76 6.36 2.20
N VAL A 198 28.90 6.99 3.01
CA VAL A 198 28.04 6.32 3.97
C VAL A 198 26.60 6.69 3.65
N PHE A 199 25.70 5.70 3.59
CA PHE A 199 24.30 5.90 3.26
C PHE A 199 23.37 5.53 4.41
N ASP A 200 22.16 6.09 4.39
CA ASP A 200 21.02 5.68 5.22
C ASP A 200 19.77 5.49 4.35
N VAL A 201 19.28 4.26 4.28
CA VAL A 201 18.05 3.92 3.56
C VAL A 201 16.81 3.90 4.47
N GLY A 202 16.95 4.34 5.73
CA GLY A 202 15.85 4.35 6.71
C GLY A 202 15.49 2.97 7.28
N ASN A 203 16.33 1.94 7.04
CA ASN A 203 16.16 0.60 7.57
C ASN A 203 17.48 0.12 8.19
N LYS A 204 17.47 -0.11 9.50
CA LYS A 204 18.67 -0.49 10.28
C LYS A 204 19.30 -1.78 9.79
N ASP A 205 18.49 -2.80 9.44
CA ASP A 205 19.00 -4.09 8.98
C ASP A 205 19.71 -3.97 7.62
N LEU A 206 19.19 -3.16 6.72
CA LEU A 206 19.83 -2.89 5.43
C LEU A 206 21.09 -2.03 5.62
N ASN A 207 21.05 -1.03 6.47
CA ASN A 207 22.19 -0.17 6.79
C ASN A 207 23.32 -0.94 7.49
N ALA A 208 22.99 -2.00 8.26
CA ALA A 208 23.97 -2.84 8.91
C ALA A 208 24.60 -3.88 7.97
N ARG A 209 23.96 -4.20 6.85
CA ARG A 209 24.38 -5.33 6.00
C ARG A 209 24.82 -4.94 4.60
N TRP A 210 24.30 -3.89 3.99
CA TRP A 210 24.59 -3.60 2.60
C TRP A 210 25.96 -2.93 2.43
N VAL A 211 26.72 -3.49 1.48
CA VAL A 211 28.00 -2.96 1.03
C VAL A 211 27.98 -2.94 -0.50
N PHE A 212 28.18 -1.78 -1.09
CA PHE A 212 28.23 -1.60 -2.53
C PHE A 212 29.66 -1.54 -3.02
N VAL A 213 29.97 -2.39 -4.00
CA VAL A 213 31.27 -2.41 -4.71
C VAL A 213 31.01 -2.41 -6.22
N SER A 214 32.05 -2.21 -7.03
CA SER A 214 31.89 -2.32 -8.48
C SER A 214 31.53 -3.75 -8.89
N LEU A 215 30.79 -3.87 -9.99
CA LEU A 215 30.36 -5.16 -10.54
C LEU A 215 31.56 -6.12 -10.70
N ARG A 216 32.69 -5.63 -11.23
CA ARG A 216 33.91 -6.41 -11.43
C ARG A 216 34.56 -6.86 -10.13
N ALA A 217 34.63 -5.98 -9.12
CA ALA A 217 35.16 -6.37 -7.82
C ALA A 217 34.33 -7.49 -7.18
N ALA A 218 33.00 -7.38 -7.21
CA ALA A 218 32.12 -8.43 -6.71
C ALA A 218 32.25 -9.74 -7.51
N GLN A 219 32.38 -9.68 -8.84
CA GLN A 219 32.64 -10.87 -9.67
C GLN A 219 33.92 -11.57 -9.27
N THR A 220 34.97 -10.81 -8.99
CA THR A 220 36.26 -11.37 -8.53
C THR A 220 36.16 -11.97 -7.14
N LEU A 221 35.56 -11.26 -6.20
CA LEU A 221 35.42 -11.73 -4.81
C LEU A 221 34.54 -12.98 -4.71
N LEU A 222 33.45 -13.05 -5.47
CA LEU A 222 32.46 -14.13 -5.40
C LEU A 222 32.68 -15.25 -6.41
N ASP A 223 33.78 -15.23 -7.15
CA ASP A 223 34.12 -16.26 -8.17
C ASP A 223 33.08 -16.40 -9.29
N LEU A 224 32.54 -15.31 -9.74
CA LEU A 224 31.53 -15.24 -10.81
C LEU A 224 32.10 -14.54 -12.06
N ALA A 225 33.23 -15.01 -12.56
CA ALA A 225 33.92 -14.40 -13.70
C ALA A 225 32.96 -14.31 -14.93
N GLY A 226 32.66 -13.08 -15.36
CA GLY A 226 31.79 -12.82 -16.51
C GLY A 226 30.30 -13.08 -16.31
N GLY A 227 29.88 -13.60 -15.16
CA GLY A 227 28.48 -13.83 -14.80
C GLY A 227 27.91 -12.78 -13.82
N ILE A 228 26.61 -12.77 -13.67
CA ILE A 228 25.91 -11.98 -12.65
C ILE A 228 24.90 -12.84 -11.90
N SER A 229 24.60 -12.49 -10.67
CA SER A 229 23.62 -13.25 -9.87
C SER A 229 22.18 -12.89 -10.22
N THR A 230 21.92 -11.61 -10.48
CA THR A 230 20.58 -11.09 -10.74
C THR A 230 20.59 -9.95 -11.76
N ILE A 231 19.45 -9.76 -12.43
CA ILE A 231 19.15 -8.51 -13.14
C ILE A 231 18.00 -7.84 -12.41
N GLU A 232 18.22 -6.63 -11.95
CA GLU A 232 17.22 -5.82 -11.27
C GLU A 232 16.50 -4.92 -12.26
N LEU A 233 15.16 -4.93 -12.25
CA LEU A 233 14.34 -4.19 -13.20
C LEU A 233 13.43 -3.18 -12.50
N LYS A 234 13.21 -2.06 -13.18
CA LYS A 234 12.20 -1.07 -12.83
C LYS A 234 11.15 -1.01 -13.93
N VAL A 235 9.88 -1.12 -13.55
CA VAL A 235 8.74 -1.00 -14.47
C VAL A 235 7.99 0.30 -14.22
N ASP A 236 7.24 0.77 -15.23
CA ASP A 236 6.49 2.02 -15.13
C ASP A 236 5.34 1.90 -14.12
N GLU A 237 4.57 0.82 -14.20
CA GLU A 237 3.47 0.54 -13.28
C GLU A 237 3.88 -0.54 -12.26
N ILE A 238 3.97 -0.13 -10.99
CA ILE A 238 4.45 -1.01 -9.90
C ILE A 238 3.58 -2.25 -9.69
N PHE A 239 2.27 -2.14 -9.91
CA PHE A 239 1.33 -3.26 -9.76
C PHE A 239 1.26 -4.16 -10.99
N ALA A 240 1.78 -3.74 -12.14
CA ALA A 240 1.95 -4.58 -13.31
C ALA A 240 3.21 -5.46 -13.25
N ALA A 241 4.05 -5.32 -12.20
CA ALA A 241 5.30 -6.06 -12.08
C ALA A 241 5.13 -7.59 -12.10
N GLU A 242 4.00 -8.13 -11.62
CA GLU A 242 3.75 -9.58 -11.67
C GLU A 242 3.53 -10.07 -13.10
N SER A 243 2.66 -9.42 -13.87
CA SER A 243 2.41 -9.80 -15.26
C SER A 243 3.65 -9.63 -16.14
N VAL A 244 4.45 -8.59 -15.89
CA VAL A 244 5.74 -8.39 -16.59
C VAL A 244 6.74 -9.48 -16.19
N ALA A 245 6.77 -9.89 -14.92
CA ALA A 245 7.64 -10.99 -14.47
C ALA A 245 7.26 -12.31 -15.16
N GLU A 246 5.98 -12.64 -15.30
CA GLU A 246 5.50 -13.81 -16.04
C GLU A 246 5.90 -13.76 -17.52
N GLU A 247 5.79 -12.60 -18.15
CA GLU A 247 6.24 -12.39 -19.54
C GLU A 247 7.75 -12.62 -19.68
N ILE A 248 8.55 -12.15 -18.72
CA ILE A 248 10.00 -12.36 -18.68
C ILE A 248 10.33 -13.85 -18.58
N VAL A 249 9.66 -14.58 -17.69
CA VAL A 249 9.83 -16.04 -17.55
C VAL A 249 9.52 -16.74 -18.87
N ALA A 250 8.42 -16.39 -19.53
CA ALA A 250 8.01 -17.00 -20.78
C ALA A 250 8.99 -16.72 -21.93
N ARG A 251 9.58 -15.51 -22.00
CA ARG A 251 10.50 -15.10 -23.07
C ARG A 251 11.95 -15.57 -22.88
N THR A 252 12.38 -15.69 -21.62
CA THR A 252 13.82 -15.92 -21.32
C THR A 252 14.11 -17.27 -20.69
N GLY A 253 13.10 -17.95 -20.12
CA GLY A 253 13.28 -19.16 -19.30
C GLY A 253 13.98 -18.90 -17.96
N LEU A 254 14.28 -17.64 -17.63
CA LEU A 254 14.84 -17.25 -16.33
C LEU A 254 13.71 -17.16 -15.28
N GLN A 255 14.07 -17.26 -14.02
CA GLN A 255 13.14 -16.99 -12.92
C GLN A 255 13.05 -15.48 -12.73
N ALA A 256 11.82 -14.94 -12.71
CA ALA A 256 11.56 -13.55 -12.41
C ALA A 256 10.58 -13.45 -11.23
N ASP A 257 10.96 -12.73 -10.20
CA ASP A 257 10.13 -12.52 -9.03
C ASP A 257 9.80 -11.04 -8.90
N SER A 258 8.49 -10.73 -8.88
CA SER A 258 8.02 -9.37 -8.64
C SER A 258 8.24 -8.94 -7.20
N TRP A 259 8.28 -7.64 -6.94
CA TRP A 259 8.32 -7.10 -5.58
C TRP A 259 7.13 -7.57 -4.74
N MET A 260 5.98 -7.81 -5.36
CA MET A 260 4.78 -8.33 -4.69
C MET A 260 4.99 -9.74 -4.18
N LYS A 261 5.62 -10.60 -4.99
CA LYS A 261 5.96 -11.97 -4.60
C LYS A 261 7.03 -12.00 -3.50
N LEU A 262 8.05 -11.14 -3.61
CA LEU A 262 9.12 -11.01 -2.61
C LEU A 262 8.62 -10.47 -1.28
N ASN A 263 7.55 -9.65 -1.29
CA ASN A 263 6.95 -9.04 -0.10
C ASN A 263 5.52 -9.56 0.18
N GLN A 264 5.27 -10.83 -0.09
CA GLN A 264 3.94 -11.42 0.03
C GLN A 264 3.35 -11.28 1.44
N GLN A 265 4.16 -11.37 2.49
CA GLN A 265 3.71 -11.19 3.88
C GLN A 265 3.22 -9.77 4.14
N LEU A 266 3.95 -8.76 3.64
CA LEU A 266 3.53 -7.36 3.72
C LEU A 266 2.19 -7.16 3.02
N LEU A 267 2.05 -7.63 1.79
CA LEU A 267 0.81 -7.50 1.02
C LEU A 267 -0.36 -8.23 1.66
N THR A 268 -0.12 -9.41 2.24
CA THR A 268 -1.16 -10.14 2.98
C THR A 268 -1.60 -9.35 4.21
N GLY A 269 -0.67 -8.76 4.96
CA GLY A 269 -0.97 -7.87 6.08
C GLY A 269 -1.82 -6.66 5.65
N LEU A 270 -1.42 -5.97 4.57
CA LEU A 270 -2.16 -4.82 4.02
C LEU A 270 -3.57 -5.21 3.55
N ARG A 271 -3.72 -6.38 2.90
CA ARG A 271 -5.04 -6.90 2.47
C ARG A 271 -5.93 -7.22 3.67
N SER A 272 -5.39 -7.87 4.70
CA SER A 272 -6.13 -8.18 5.93
C SER A 272 -6.57 -6.91 6.65
N GLN A 273 -5.71 -5.89 6.72
CA GLN A 273 -6.04 -4.58 7.28
C GLN A 273 -7.16 -3.89 6.49
N SER A 274 -7.08 -3.92 5.15
CA SER A 274 -8.13 -3.38 4.28
C SER A 274 -9.46 -4.11 4.49
N ALA A 275 -9.47 -5.43 4.58
CA ALA A 275 -10.68 -6.21 4.84
C ALA A 275 -11.32 -5.85 6.19
N SER A 276 -10.50 -5.71 7.25
CA SER A 276 -10.97 -5.27 8.57
C SER A 276 -11.56 -3.84 8.51
N SER A 277 -10.93 -2.93 7.78
CA SER A 277 -11.44 -1.58 7.59
C SER A 277 -12.79 -1.56 6.87
N TRP A 278 -12.93 -2.34 5.80
CA TRP A 278 -14.20 -2.50 5.09
C TRP A 278 -15.31 -3.02 5.99
N MET A 279 -15.00 -3.99 6.86
CA MET A 279 -15.95 -4.52 7.82
C MET A 279 -16.40 -3.45 8.82
N ILE A 280 -15.46 -2.67 9.39
CA ILE A 280 -15.79 -1.56 10.30
C ILE A 280 -16.68 -0.54 9.59
N GLN A 281 -16.31 -0.13 8.36
CA GLN A 281 -17.10 0.83 7.58
C GLN A 281 -18.50 0.32 7.29
N PHE A 282 -18.66 -0.97 6.96
CA PHE A 282 -19.96 -1.58 6.76
C PHE A 282 -20.84 -1.46 8.00
N PHE A 283 -20.33 -1.82 9.17
CA PHE A 283 -21.09 -1.68 10.43
C PHE A 283 -21.41 -0.23 10.77
N VAL A 284 -20.52 0.70 10.50
CA VAL A 284 -20.78 2.13 10.67
C VAL A 284 -21.92 2.58 9.76
N VAL A 285 -21.91 2.18 8.49
CA VAL A 285 -23.00 2.49 7.53
C VAL A 285 -24.34 1.92 8.01
N VAL A 286 -24.36 0.67 8.49
CA VAL A 286 -25.57 0.04 9.04
C VAL A 286 -26.07 0.79 10.27
N ALA A 287 -25.17 1.14 11.19
CA ALA A 287 -25.54 1.89 12.40
C ALA A 287 -26.12 3.28 12.06
N VAL A 288 -25.53 3.98 11.09
CA VAL A 288 -26.02 5.28 10.58
C VAL A 288 -27.39 5.10 9.92
N ALA A 289 -27.57 4.06 9.09
CA ALA A 289 -28.86 3.78 8.45
C ALA A 289 -29.98 3.54 9.47
N LEU A 290 -29.71 2.71 10.49
CA LEU A 290 -30.67 2.45 11.56
C LEU A 290 -30.98 3.71 12.37
N GLY A 291 -29.97 4.54 12.64
CA GLY A 291 -30.16 5.83 13.32
C GLY A 291 -31.06 6.77 12.52
N ILE A 292 -30.84 6.94 11.23
CA ILE A 292 -31.68 7.74 10.33
C ILE A 292 -33.12 7.20 10.31
N ALA A 293 -33.27 5.89 10.07
CA ALA A 293 -34.57 5.25 10.01
C ALA A 293 -35.37 5.43 11.29
N SER A 294 -34.73 5.22 12.45
CA SER A 294 -35.35 5.39 13.76
C SER A 294 -35.90 6.79 13.97
N VAL A 295 -35.10 7.81 13.69
CA VAL A 295 -35.53 9.21 13.88
C VAL A 295 -36.57 9.64 12.86
N LEU A 296 -36.47 9.18 11.62
CA LEU A 296 -37.50 9.45 10.59
C LEU A 296 -38.82 8.77 10.94
N VAL A 297 -38.84 7.59 11.53
CA VAL A 297 -40.08 6.96 12.04
C VAL A 297 -40.71 7.81 13.11
N VAL A 298 -39.95 8.31 14.06
CA VAL A 298 -40.44 9.24 15.10
C VAL A 298 -41.00 10.55 14.46
N SER A 299 -40.29 11.07 13.44
CA SER A 299 -40.74 12.23 12.68
C SER A 299 -42.09 12.00 11.99
N VAL A 300 -42.31 10.81 11.40
CA VAL A 300 -43.62 10.43 10.79
C VAL A 300 -44.73 10.45 11.83
N VAL A 301 -44.49 9.89 13.02
CA VAL A 301 -45.51 9.88 14.10
C VAL A 301 -45.84 11.30 14.55
N GLN A 302 -44.83 12.15 14.78
CA GLN A 302 -45.01 13.53 15.21
C GLN A 302 -45.69 14.42 14.16
N LYS A 303 -45.47 14.12 12.88
CA LYS A 303 -46.02 14.89 11.72
C LYS A 303 -47.25 14.20 11.09
N SER A 304 -47.79 13.16 11.74
CA SER A 304 -48.90 12.37 11.19
C SER A 304 -50.10 13.24 10.82
N ARG A 305 -50.47 14.21 11.67
CA ARG A 305 -51.56 15.13 11.44
C ARG A 305 -51.33 16.02 10.22
N GLU A 306 -50.13 16.56 10.05
CA GLU A 306 -49.77 17.38 8.88
C GLU A 306 -49.79 16.55 7.60
N ILE A 307 -49.30 15.30 7.65
CA ILE A 307 -49.34 14.36 6.54
C ILE A 307 -50.78 14.02 6.18
N GLY A 308 -51.62 13.76 7.18
CA GLY A 308 -53.06 13.51 6.99
C GLY A 308 -53.78 14.68 6.28
N ILE A 309 -53.52 15.93 6.68
CA ILE A 309 -54.05 17.13 6.04
C ILE A 309 -53.60 17.23 4.58
N LEU A 310 -52.29 17.03 4.31
CA LEU A 310 -51.75 17.02 2.95
C LEU A 310 -52.43 15.97 2.06
N LYS A 311 -52.67 14.76 2.57
CA LYS A 311 -53.38 13.69 1.85
C LYS A 311 -54.88 14.04 1.62
N ALA A 312 -55.55 14.65 2.62
CA ALA A 312 -56.90 15.11 2.48
C ALA A 312 -57.07 16.22 1.43
N MET A 313 -56.03 17.05 1.23
CA MET A 313 -55.95 18.04 0.16
C MET A 313 -55.58 17.47 -1.22
N GLY A 314 -55.44 16.14 -1.36
CA GLY A 314 -55.22 15.48 -2.64
C GLY A 314 -53.76 15.12 -2.96
N THR A 315 -52.82 15.22 -2.01
CA THR A 315 -51.43 14.77 -2.21
C THR A 315 -51.38 13.28 -2.44
N ARG A 316 -50.75 12.84 -3.53
CA ARG A 316 -50.63 11.42 -3.89
C ARG A 316 -49.64 10.69 -2.95
N THR A 317 -49.90 9.43 -2.67
CA THR A 317 -49.04 8.56 -1.86
C THR A 317 -47.57 8.60 -2.32
N ALA A 318 -47.34 8.58 -3.63
CA ALA A 318 -45.97 8.66 -4.20
C ALA A 318 -45.26 10.00 -3.89
N GLN A 319 -46.03 11.09 -3.75
CA GLN A 319 -45.45 12.40 -3.37
C GLN A 319 -45.01 12.41 -1.91
N VAL A 320 -45.81 11.78 -1.02
CA VAL A 320 -45.42 11.60 0.39
C VAL A 320 -44.13 10.78 0.51
N VAL A 321 -44.03 9.68 -0.23
CA VAL A 321 -42.79 8.87 -0.27
C VAL A 321 -41.60 9.75 -0.73
N ARG A 322 -41.75 10.50 -1.81
CA ARG A 322 -40.69 11.38 -2.31
C ARG A 322 -40.24 12.43 -1.28
N ILE A 323 -41.18 13.00 -0.49
CA ILE A 323 -40.82 13.95 0.57
C ILE A 323 -39.83 13.33 1.56
N PHE A 324 -40.08 12.11 2.06
CA PHE A 324 -39.21 11.44 3.01
C PHE A 324 -37.91 10.98 2.37
N LEU A 325 -37.92 10.53 1.12
CA LEU A 325 -36.69 10.19 0.39
C LEU A 325 -35.80 11.44 0.20
N VAL A 326 -36.40 12.58 -0.14
CA VAL A 326 -35.67 13.86 -0.22
C VAL A 326 -35.08 14.24 1.14
N GLN A 327 -35.84 14.05 2.25
CA GLN A 327 -35.32 14.28 3.59
C GLN A 327 -34.10 13.41 3.87
N GLY A 328 -34.17 12.10 3.58
CA GLY A 328 -33.04 11.18 3.74
C GLY A 328 -31.81 11.61 2.92
N ALA A 329 -32.01 12.01 1.68
CA ALA A 329 -30.94 12.49 0.81
C ALA A 329 -30.31 13.79 1.34
N VAL A 330 -31.13 14.78 1.77
CA VAL A 330 -30.63 16.04 2.32
C VAL A 330 -29.86 15.81 3.64
N LEU A 331 -30.36 14.92 4.50
CA LEU A 331 -29.67 14.54 5.73
C LEU A 331 -28.37 13.82 5.45
N GLY A 332 -28.33 12.90 4.48
CA GLY A 332 -27.13 12.21 4.05
C GLY A 332 -26.08 13.17 3.49
N LEU A 333 -26.50 14.10 2.61
CA LEU A 333 -25.63 15.14 2.07
C LEU A 333 -25.12 16.09 3.16
N GLY A 334 -26.00 16.64 3.99
CA GLY A 334 -25.61 17.56 5.05
C GLY A 334 -24.69 16.91 6.08
N GLY A 335 -25.02 15.67 6.50
CA GLY A 335 -24.20 14.89 7.41
C GLY A 335 -22.84 14.52 6.81
N SER A 336 -22.78 14.20 5.51
CA SER A 336 -21.51 13.90 4.83
C SER A 336 -20.60 15.13 4.75
N LEU A 337 -21.10 16.30 4.50
CA LEU A 337 -20.30 17.54 4.49
C LEU A 337 -19.70 17.83 5.87
N LEU A 338 -20.54 17.74 6.93
CA LEU A 338 -20.08 17.91 8.31
C LEU A 338 -19.06 16.82 8.68
N GLY A 339 -19.36 15.56 8.35
CA GLY A 339 -18.49 14.43 8.64
C GLY A 339 -17.17 14.47 7.88
N SER A 340 -17.18 14.87 6.62
CA SER A 340 -15.97 15.08 5.82
C SER A 340 -15.07 16.15 6.42
N GLY A 341 -15.65 17.28 6.86
CA GLY A 341 -14.90 18.33 7.55
C GLY A 341 -14.30 17.86 8.89
N LEU A 342 -15.09 17.15 9.71
CA LEU A 342 -14.62 16.58 10.97
C LEU A 342 -13.56 15.50 10.74
N GLY A 343 -13.76 14.60 9.78
CA GLY A 343 -12.82 13.55 9.42
C GLY A 343 -11.48 14.09 8.93
N ALA A 344 -11.50 15.09 8.05
CA ALA A 344 -10.30 15.78 7.60
C ALA A 344 -9.59 16.50 8.77
N GLY A 345 -10.33 17.21 9.62
CA GLY A 345 -9.78 17.86 10.81
C GLY A 345 -9.10 16.90 11.77
N LEU A 346 -9.74 15.76 12.05
CA LEU A 346 -9.15 14.68 12.87
C LEU A 346 -7.90 14.10 12.22
N SER A 347 -7.90 13.91 10.90
CA SER A 347 -6.75 13.39 10.15
C SER A 347 -5.54 14.34 10.25
N PHE A 348 -5.74 15.64 10.04
CA PHE A 348 -4.68 16.63 10.22
C PHE A 348 -4.20 16.73 11.66
N PHE A 349 -5.12 16.71 12.63
CA PHE A 349 -4.78 16.73 14.04
C PHE A 349 -3.91 15.52 14.41
N PHE A 350 -4.29 14.32 13.98
CA PHE A 350 -3.54 13.10 14.22
C PHE A 350 -2.15 13.12 13.58
N ALA A 351 -2.05 13.58 12.31
CA ALA A 351 -0.77 13.74 11.62
C ALA A 351 0.16 14.76 12.31
N SER A 352 -0.40 15.78 12.99
CA SER A 352 0.37 16.77 13.72
C SER A 352 0.94 16.29 15.07
N LEU A 353 0.27 15.31 15.69
CA LEU A 353 0.68 14.73 16.99
C LEU A 353 1.83 13.74 16.83
N ALA A 354 1.79 12.91 15.79
CA ALA A 354 2.76 11.86 15.56
C ALA A 354 3.78 12.30 14.50
N LYS A 355 4.94 12.82 14.97
CA LYS A 355 6.05 13.21 14.09
C LYS A 355 7.29 12.38 14.37
N ASN A 356 8.00 12.04 13.33
CA ASN A 356 9.32 11.43 13.40
C ASN A 356 10.38 12.46 13.90
N PRO A 357 11.56 12.01 14.36
CA PRO A 357 12.63 12.91 14.76
C PRO A 357 13.09 13.89 13.67
N ASP A 358 12.88 13.56 12.40
CA ASP A 358 13.16 14.38 11.22
C ASP A 358 12.05 15.41 10.90
N GLY A 359 10.99 15.47 11.72
CA GLY A 359 9.86 16.40 11.56
C GLY A 359 8.78 15.94 10.57
N THR A 360 8.98 14.82 9.88
CA THR A 360 7.97 14.23 8.98
C THR A 360 6.85 13.59 9.79
N ALA A 361 5.63 13.54 9.22
CA ALA A 361 4.52 12.84 9.87
C ALA A 361 4.82 11.32 9.92
N THR A 362 4.71 10.72 11.11
CA THR A 362 4.87 9.27 11.30
C THR A 362 3.79 8.49 10.54
N PHE A 363 2.58 9.05 10.49
CA PHE A 363 1.46 8.51 9.74
C PHE A 363 1.07 9.48 8.63
N PRO A 364 1.51 9.25 7.39
CA PRO A 364 1.06 10.04 6.26
C PRO A 364 -0.44 9.85 6.06
N VAL A 365 -1.15 10.95 5.87
CA VAL A 365 -2.60 10.97 5.67
C VAL A 365 -2.88 11.32 4.22
N ASN A 366 -3.56 10.43 3.52
CA ASN A 366 -3.93 10.66 2.11
C ASN A 366 -5.38 11.10 2.00
N LEU A 367 -5.61 12.41 1.90
CA LEU A 367 -6.93 13.03 1.70
C LEU A 367 -7.16 13.31 0.21
N THR A 368 -7.60 12.31 -0.53
CA THR A 368 -7.92 12.48 -1.95
C THR A 368 -9.33 13.02 -2.17
N PRO A 369 -9.58 13.83 -3.21
CA PRO A 369 -10.95 14.26 -3.56
C PRO A 369 -11.90 13.08 -3.78
N GLY A 370 -11.40 11.97 -4.32
CA GLY A 370 -12.17 10.74 -4.53
C GLY A 370 -12.72 10.14 -3.22
N LEU A 371 -11.96 10.23 -2.13
CA LEU A 371 -12.41 9.77 -0.81
C LEU A 371 -13.64 10.55 -0.33
N PHE A 372 -13.63 11.87 -0.45
CA PHE A 372 -14.76 12.72 -0.06
C PHE A 372 -15.99 12.48 -0.92
N LEU A 373 -15.81 12.32 -2.24
CA LEU A 373 -16.91 11.99 -3.15
C LEU A 373 -17.51 10.62 -2.83
N ALA A 374 -16.68 9.60 -2.59
CA ALA A 374 -17.15 8.28 -2.22
C ALA A 374 -17.90 8.30 -0.88
N ALA A 375 -17.37 8.96 0.14
CA ALA A 375 -18.01 9.09 1.45
C ALA A 375 -19.37 9.83 1.34
N THR A 376 -19.43 10.89 0.53
CA THR A 376 -20.69 11.64 0.28
C THR A 376 -21.71 10.78 -0.47
N ALA A 377 -21.28 10.03 -1.49
CA ALA A 377 -22.18 9.13 -2.22
C ALA A 377 -22.74 8.02 -1.32
N ILE A 378 -21.86 7.38 -0.52
CA ILE A 378 -22.28 6.34 0.43
C ILE A 378 -23.28 6.89 1.46
N ALA A 379 -22.98 8.03 2.08
CA ALA A 379 -23.85 8.63 3.08
C ALA A 379 -25.22 9.07 2.50
N THR A 380 -25.23 9.66 1.31
CA THR A 380 -26.45 10.06 0.63
C THR A 380 -27.30 8.87 0.24
N PHE A 381 -26.67 7.82 -0.31
CA PHE A 381 -27.37 6.58 -0.66
C PHE A 381 -27.91 5.87 0.59
N THR A 382 -27.13 5.82 1.66
CA THR A 382 -27.56 5.28 2.96
C THR A 382 -28.76 6.06 3.52
N GLY A 383 -28.74 7.38 3.43
CA GLY A 383 -29.85 8.24 3.84
C GLY A 383 -31.13 7.98 3.04
N LEU A 384 -30.99 7.79 1.72
CA LEU A 384 -32.11 7.41 0.84
C LEU A 384 -32.69 6.05 1.24
N LEU A 385 -31.84 5.03 1.39
CA LEU A 385 -32.30 3.68 1.75
C LEU A 385 -32.95 3.64 3.14
N ALA A 386 -32.34 4.32 4.12
CA ALA A 386 -32.87 4.40 5.47
C ALA A 386 -34.25 5.09 5.55
N ALA A 387 -34.53 5.99 4.60
CA ALA A 387 -35.81 6.71 4.54
C ALA A 387 -36.96 5.89 3.91
N VAL A 388 -36.69 4.74 3.25
CA VAL A 388 -37.71 3.97 2.55
C VAL A 388 -38.81 3.47 3.50
N ALA A 389 -38.42 2.77 4.58
CA ALA A 389 -39.40 2.22 5.54
C ALA A 389 -40.24 3.29 6.25
N PRO A 390 -39.65 4.40 6.74
CA PRO A 390 -40.43 5.55 7.25
C PRO A 390 -41.35 6.17 6.20
N ALA A 391 -40.88 6.27 4.96
CA ALA A 391 -41.66 6.86 3.86
C ALA A 391 -42.92 6.01 3.54
N GLU A 392 -42.79 4.69 3.50
CA GLU A 392 -43.90 3.76 3.31
C GLU A 392 -44.90 3.87 4.46
N ARG A 393 -44.45 3.95 5.71
CA ARG A 393 -45.31 4.17 6.86
C ARG A 393 -46.07 5.50 6.78
N ALA A 394 -45.41 6.58 6.41
CA ALA A 394 -46.05 7.87 6.21
C ALA A 394 -47.09 7.83 5.08
N ALA A 395 -46.79 7.11 4.03
CA ALA A 395 -47.66 6.95 2.86
C ALA A 395 -48.90 6.08 3.14
N SER A 396 -48.85 5.15 4.09
CA SER A 396 -49.94 4.26 4.47
C SER A 396 -50.92 4.87 5.49
N LEU A 397 -50.65 6.07 6.07
CA LEU A 397 -51.51 6.74 7.02
C LEU A 397 -52.87 7.07 6.38
N ASP A 398 -53.99 6.72 7.08
CA ASP A 398 -55.35 7.09 6.68
C ASP A 398 -55.64 8.50 7.17
N PRO A 399 -55.99 9.44 6.26
CA PRO A 399 -56.34 10.82 6.64
C PRO A 399 -57.50 10.91 7.64
N ALA A 400 -58.52 10.02 7.53
CA ALA A 400 -59.67 10.05 8.38
C ALA A 400 -59.33 9.70 9.82
N ASP A 401 -58.53 8.66 10.03
CA ASP A 401 -58.12 8.22 11.35
C ASP A 401 -57.17 9.22 12.05
N VAL A 402 -56.24 9.80 11.30
CA VAL A 402 -55.24 10.73 11.85
C VAL A 402 -55.88 12.10 12.24
N ILE A 403 -56.94 12.54 11.51
CA ILE A 403 -57.65 13.77 11.86
C ILE A 403 -58.60 13.57 13.03
N ARG A 404 -59.15 12.35 13.20
CA ARG A 404 -60.11 12.02 14.24
C ARG A 404 -59.46 11.70 15.62
N TYR A 405 -58.31 11.08 15.63
CA TYR A 405 -57.66 10.56 16.85
C TYR A 405 -56.26 11.15 17.12
N GLY A 406 -55.76 12.11 16.28
CA GLY A 406 -54.44 12.73 16.37
C GLY A 406 -54.39 14.08 17.11
#